data_4918ab397a1648567e11b25e6124f5b0
#
_entry.id   4918ab397a1648567e11b25e6124f5b0
#
_cell.length_a   1.000
_cell.length_b   1.000
_cell.length_c   1.000
_cell.angle_alpha   90.00
_cell.angle_beta   90.00
_cell.angle_gamma   90.00
#
_symmetry.space_group_name_H-M   'P 1'
#
loop_
_entity.id
_entity.type
_entity.pdbx_description
1 polymer ?
#
loop_
_entity_poly.entity_id
_entity_poly.type
_entity_poly.pdbx_seq_one_letter_code
_entity_poly.pdbx_strand_id
1 'polypeptide(L)'
;MKICITSEGKTLDSKIDPRFGRCQNFIFFDTDTGNFEAQENTNSQFQGGAGIQSGQLVVSKGVKVVLTGNVGPNAHQVLSAAGISIFTGVSGTVKEAIDGYKNGKYKPADAPSVGSKFGMPNK
;
A
#
# COMPACT_ATOMS: atom_id res chain seq x y z
N MET A 1 14.42 7.30 3.46
CA MET A 1 12.96 7.34 3.65
C MET A 1 12.38 5.98 3.32
N LYS A 2 11.51 5.49 4.17
CA LYS A 2 10.88 4.19 3.97
C LYS A 2 9.52 4.37 3.29
N ILE A 3 9.26 3.57 2.26
CA ILE A 3 7.96 3.58 1.56
C ILE A 3 7.37 2.18 1.57
N CYS A 4 6.07 2.09 1.43
CA CYS A 4 5.34 0.82 1.43
C CYS A 4 4.65 0.64 0.08
N ILE A 5 4.78 -0.55 -0.50
CA ILE A 5 4.14 -0.90 -1.76
C ILE A 5 3.30 -2.17 -1.54
N THR A 6 2.04 -2.14 -1.96
CA THR A 6 1.21 -3.35 -1.88
C THR A 6 1.56 -4.27 -3.04
N SER A 7 1.74 -5.55 -2.74
CA SER A 7 2.34 -6.48 -3.69
C SER A 7 1.65 -7.83 -3.66
N GLU A 8 1.61 -8.50 -4.81
CA GLU A 8 1.12 -9.86 -4.89
C GLU A 8 2.17 -10.87 -4.43
N GLY A 9 3.44 -10.51 -4.52
CA GLY A 9 4.54 -11.39 -4.13
C GLY A 9 5.52 -10.70 -3.20
N LYS A 10 6.69 -11.30 -3.05
CA LYS A 10 7.67 -10.87 -2.04
C LYS A 10 8.94 -10.30 -2.63
N THR A 11 8.96 -10.02 -3.94
CA THR A 11 10.15 -9.49 -4.61
C THR A 11 9.82 -8.19 -5.34
N LEU A 12 10.85 -7.49 -5.75
CA LEU A 12 10.65 -6.24 -6.51
C LEU A 12 10.08 -6.49 -7.90
N ASP A 13 10.18 -7.71 -8.40
CA ASP A 13 9.59 -8.08 -9.69
C ASP A 13 8.13 -8.49 -9.58
N SER A 14 7.60 -8.59 -8.37
CA SER A 14 6.20 -8.95 -8.15
C SER A 14 5.29 -7.84 -8.64
N LYS A 15 4.08 -8.22 -9.03
CA LYS A 15 3.10 -7.23 -9.46
C LYS A 15 2.49 -6.51 -8.28
N ILE A 16 2.10 -5.26 -8.52
CA ILE A 16 1.35 -4.49 -7.53
C ILE A 16 0.03 -5.19 -7.26
N ASP A 17 -0.30 -5.33 -5.97
CA ASP A 17 -1.64 -5.75 -5.59
C ASP A 17 -2.48 -4.48 -5.47
N PRO A 18 -3.57 -4.37 -6.23
CA PRO A 18 -4.30 -3.11 -6.28
C PRO A 18 -5.16 -2.82 -5.04
N ARG A 19 -5.17 -3.71 -4.06
CA ARG A 19 -6.09 -3.60 -2.93
C ARG A 19 -5.32 -3.32 -1.65
N PHE A 20 -5.17 -2.05 -1.28
CA PHE A 20 -4.61 -1.79 0.03
C PHE A 20 -5.53 -2.36 1.10
N GLY A 21 -4.97 -2.98 2.10
CA GLY A 21 -5.71 -3.61 3.19
C GLY A 21 -5.94 -5.08 2.94
N ARG A 22 -6.19 -5.47 1.70
CA ARG A 22 -6.42 -6.88 1.33
C ARG A 22 -5.35 -7.41 0.41
N CYS A 23 -4.24 -6.69 0.29
CA CYS A 23 -3.11 -7.17 -0.51
C CYS A 23 -2.50 -8.41 0.12
N GLN A 24 -1.80 -9.18 -0.70
CA GLN A 24 -1.16 -10.40 -0.21
C GLN A 24 0.09 -10.09 0.60
N ASN A 25 0.87 -9.10 0.18
CA ASN A 25 2.12 -8.75 0.84
C ASN A 25 2.32 -7.25 0.84
N PHE A 26 3.09 -6.78 1.80
CA PHE A 26 3.64 -5.42 1.80
C PHE A 26 5.12 -5.49 1.52
N ILE A 27 5.61 -4.62 0.64
CA ILE A 27 7.05 -4.42 0.44
C ILE A 27 7.40 -3.10 1.11
N PHE A 28 8.34 -3.14 2.04
CA PHE A 28 8.86 -1.93 2.70
C PHE A 28 10.23 -1.66 2.12
N PHE A 29 10.36 -0.55 1.41
CA PHE A 29 11.56 -0.20 0.63
C PHE A 29 12.16 1.08 1.20
N ASP A 30 13.49 1.06 1.40
CA ASP A 30 14.22 2.25 1.87
C ASP A 30 14.84 2.94 0.65
N THR A 31 14.41 4.17 0.39
CA THR A 31 14.89 4.90 -0.78
C THR A 31 16.34 5.35 -0.64
N ASP A 32 16.86 5.41 0.59
CA ASP A 32 18.24 5.85 0.81
C ASP A 32 19.24 4.72 0.58
N THR A 33 18.88 3.50 0.97
CA THR A 33 19.80 2.37 0.89
C THR A 33 19.49 1.41 -0.25
N GLY A 34 18.24 1.40 -0.74
CA GLY A 34 17.79 0.42 -1.72
C GLY A 34 17.43 -0.93 -1.11
N ASN A 35 17.51 -1.05 0.20
CA ASN A 35 17.14 -2.29 0.88
C ASN A 35 15.63 -2.40 1.00
N PHE A 36 15.13 -3.63 1.00
CA PHE A 36 13.70 -3.84 1.19
C PHE A 36 13.44 -5.11 1.99
N GLU A 37 12.26 -5.17 2.59
CA GLU A 37 11.76 -6.40 3.20
C GLU A 37 10.33 -6.62 2.73
N ALA A 38 9.92 -7.88 2.66
CA ALA A 38 8.57 -8.26 2.33
C ALA A 38 7.91 -8.83 3.58
N GLN A 39 6.65 -8.43 3.79
CA GLN A 39 5.88 -8.93 4.93
C GLN A 39 4.52 -9.39 4.45
N GLU A 40 4.18 -10.63 4.76
CA GLU A 40 2.88 -11.17 4.40
C GLU A 40 1.78 -10.42 5.16
N ASN A 41 0.68 -10.12 4.47
CA ASN A 41 -0.44 -9.42 5.09
C ASN A 41 -1.42 -10.44 5.68
N THR A 42 -1.31 -10.67 6.98
CA THR A 42 -2.19 -11.61 7.66
C THR A 42 -3.60 -11.06 7.87
N ASN A 43 -3.83 -9.79 7.51
CA ASN A 43 -5.14 -9.16 7.66
C ASN A 43 -6.01 -9.28 6.41
N SER A 44 -5.48 -9.85 5.33
CA SER A 44 -6.17 -9.85 4.03
C SER A 44 -7.48 -10.65 4.06
N GLN A 45 -7.62 -11.58 4.99
CA GLN A 45 -8.81 -12.42 5.09
C GLN A 45 -9.92 -11.81 5.95
N PHE A 46 -9.66 -10.71 6.64
CA PHE A 46 -10.67 -10.09 7.48
C PHE A 46 -11.82 -9.59 6.63
N GLN A 47 -13.06 -9.82 7.06
CA GLN A 47 -14.23 -9.34 6.37
C GLN A 47 -14.46 -7.85 6.58
N GLY A 48 -14.07 -7.37 7.75
CA GLY A 48 -14.11 -5.95 8.04
C GLY A 48 -12.86 -5.59 8.80
N GLY A 49 -12.49 -4.33 8.76
CA GLY A 49 -11.34 -3.84 9.49
C GLY A 49 -10.00 -4.14 8.85
N ALA A 50 -9.96 -4.81 7.70
CA ALA A 50 -8.69 -5.10 7.04
C ALA A 50 -7.92 -3.83 6.71
N GLY A 51 -8.62 -2.79 6.25
CA GLY A 51 -7.96 -1.52 5.95
C GLY A 51 -7.39 -0.86 7.19
N ILE A 52 -8.13 -0.90 8.31
CA ILE A 52 -7.67 -0.32 9.56
C ILE A 52 -6.45 -1.08 10.08
N GLN A 53 -6.52 -2.41 10.11
CA GLN A 53 -5.43 -3.23 10.62
C GLN A 53 -4.18 -3.07 9.76
N SER A 54 -4.34 -3.11 8.45
CA SER A 54 -3.22 -2.94 7.54
C SER A 54 -2.63 -1.53 7.64
N GLY A 55 -3.49 -0.52 7.77
CA GLY A 55 -3.03 0.85 7.95
C GLY A 55 -2.20 1.00 9.21
N GLN A 56 -2.65 0.41 10.32
CA GLN A 56 -1.93 0.48 11.59
C GLN A 56 -0.58 -0.23 11.48
N LEU A 57 -0.52 -1.38 10.80
CA LEU A 57 0.73 -2.07 10.58
C LEU A 57 1.71 -1.18 9.82
N VAL A 58 1.26 -0.57 8.74
CA VAL A 58 2.10 0.28 7.92
C VAL A 58 2.60 1.49 8.72
N VAL A 59 1.71 2.11 9.51
CA VAL A 59 2.11 3.22 10.39
C VAL A 59 3.22 2.79 11.33
N SER A 60 3.10 1.59 11.90
CA SER A 60 4.09 1.09 12.87
C SER A 60 5.46 0.87 12.24
N LYS A 61 5.54 0.74 10.93
CA LYS A 61 6.81 0.53 10.23
C LYS A 61 7.54 1.84 9.94
N GLY A 62 6.95 2.98 10.24
CA GLY A 62 7.61 4.26 10.04
C GLY A 62 7.69 4.72 8.59
N VAL A 63 6.81 4.22 7.74
CA VAL A 63 6.81 4.65 6.34
C VAL A 63 6.26 6.05 6.19
N LYS A 64 6.67 6.73 5.14
CA LYS A 64 6.20 8.07 4.81
C LYS A 64 5.28 8.09 3.60
N VAL A 65 5.31 7.03 2.79
CA VAL A 65 4.60 6.97 1.53
C VAL A 65 4.04 5.57 1.33
N VAL A 66 2.83 5.48 0.77
CA VAL A 66 2.22 4.22 0.35
C VAL A 66 1.94 4.30 -1.15
N LEU A 67 2.36 3.27 -1.88
CA LEU A 67 2.08 3.12 -3.31
C LEU A 67 1.15 1.93 -3.48
N THR A 68 -0.03 2.17 -4.04
CA THR A 68 -1.03 1.10 -4.20
C THR A 68 -1.95 1.40 -5.37
N GLY A 69 -2.78 0.44 -5.75
CA GLY A 69 -3.77 0.69 -6.78
C GLY A 69 -4.95 1.47 -6.26
N ASN A 70 -5.53 1.02 -5.14
CA ASN A 70 -6.74 1.63 -4.59
C ASN A 70 -6.68 1.60 -3.07
N VAL A 71 -7.33 2.58 -2.45
CA VAL A 71 -7.41 2.66 -0.99
C VAL A 71 -8.85 3.03 -0.61
N GLY A 72 -9.40 2.32 0.37
CA GLY A 72 -10.72 2.60 0.89
C GLY A 72 -10.70 3.65 1.98
N PRO A 73 -11.90 4.03 2.49
CA PRO A 73 -11.99 5.15 3.45
C PRO A 73 -11.34 4.86 4.79
N ASN A 74 -11.42 3.63 5.28
CA ASN A 74 -10.86 3.31 6.59
C ASN A 74 -9.33 3.38 6.57
N ALA A 75 -8.71 2.79 5.55
CA ALA A 75 -7.26 2.84 5.42
C ALA A 75 -6.80 4.26 5.15
N HIS A 76 -7.51 4.98 4.27
CA HIS A 76 -7.15 6.36 3.96
C HIS A 76 -7.12 7.21 5.23
N GLN A 77 -8.12 7.05 6.09
CA GLN A 77 -8.20 7.82 7.33
C GLN A 77 -7.02 7.51 8.26
N VAL A 78 -6.71 6.24 8.45
CA VAL A 78 -5.62 5.83 9.33
C VAL A 78 -4.28 6.36 8.82
N LEU A 79 -4.02 6.20 7.53
CA LEU A 79 -2.75 6.61 6.94
C LEU A 79 -2.60 8.12 6.92
N SER A 80 -3.67 8.83 6.56
CA SER A 80 -3.64 10.30 6.50
C SER A 80 -3.44 10.91 7.87
N ALA A 81 -4.07 10.34 8.89
CA ALA A 81 -3.93 10.83 10.26
C ALA A 81 -2.49 10.70 10.75
N ALA A 82 -1.74 9.74 10.21
CA ALA A 82 -0.33 9.54 10.57
C ALA A 82 0.62 10.35 9.68
N GLY A 83 0.09 11.18 8.78
CA GLY A 83 0.92 12.00 7.91
C GLY A 83 1.53 11.27 6.74
N ILE A 84 1.01 10.10 6.39
CA ILE A 84 1.53 9.31 5.27
C ILE A 84 0.88 9.78 3.98
N SER A 85 1.71 10.01 2.95
CA SER A 85 1.21 10.34 1.61
C SER A 85 0.82 9.06 0.90
N ILE A 86 -0.37 9.05 0.31
CA ILE A 86 -0.92 7.86 -0.34
C ILE A 86 -1.01 8.12 -1.84
N PHE A 87 -0.43 7.23 -2.64
CA PHE A 87 -0.47 7.34 -4.09
C PHE A 87 -1.28 6.17 -4.64
N THR A 88 -2.35 6.46 -5.37
CA THR A 88 -3.21 5.44 -5.96
C THR A 88 -3.03 5.39 -7.48
N GLY A 89 -3.65 4.40 -8.11
CA GLY A 89 -3.52 4.24 -9.55
C GLY A 89 -2.17 3.66 -9.95
N VAL A 90 -1.42 3.11 -8.99
CA VAL A 90 -0.12 2.52 -9.25
C VAL A 90 -0.33 1.11 -9.79
N SER A 91 0.41 0.75 -10.83
CA SER A 91 0.28 -0.56 -11.47
C SER A 91 1.65 -1.01 -11.98
N GLY A 92 1.68 -2.24 -12.51
CA GLY A 92 2.93 -2.83 -12.98
C GLY A 92 3.60 -3.62 -11.89
N THR A 93 4.92 -3.62 -11.88
CA THR A 93 5.69 -4.31 -10.84
C THR A 93 6.04 -3.36 -9.70
N VAL A 94 6.46 -3.93 -8.58
CA VAL A 94 6.91 -3.15 -7.43
C VAL A 94 8.06 -2.23 -7.86
N LYS A 95 9.01 -2.76 -8.62
CA LYS A 95 10.14 -1.96 -9.08
C LYS A 95 9.69 -0.79 -9.95
N GLU A 96 8.76 -1.05 -10.87
CA GLU A 96 8.23 0.02 -11.73
C GLU A 96 7.52 1.09 -10.92
N ALA A 97 6.81 0.68 -9.87
CA ALA A 97 6.12 1.62 -9.00
C ALA A 97 7.13 2.50 -8.25
N ILE A 98 8.20 1.91 -7.75
CA ILE A 98 9.24 2.66 -7.04
C ILE A 98 9.88 3.67 -7.99
N ASP A 99 10.22 3.25 -9.21
CA ASP A 99 10.83 4.12 -10.20
C ASP A 99 9.87 5.26 -10.58
N GLY A 100 8.59 4.94 -10.77
CA GLY A 100 7.58 5.95 -11.08
C GLY A 100 7.45 6.97 -9.97
N TYR A 101 7.46 6.54 -8.73
CA TYR A 101 7.41 7.45 -7.59
C TYR A 101 8.64 8.37 -7.58
N LYS A 102 9.82 7.82 -7.77
CA LYS A 102 11.05 8.62 -7.78
C LYS A 102 11.06 9.66 -8.90
N ASN A 103 10.40 9.35 -10.00
CA ASN A 103 10.35 10.24 -11.17
C ASN A 103 9.16 11.19 -11.15
N GLY A 104 8.38 11.20 -10.06
CA GLY A 104 7.24 12.10 -9.94
C GLY A 104 6.04 11.73 -10.80
N LYS A 105 5.92 10.47 -11.18
CA LYS A 105 4.86 10.02 -12.08
C LYS A 105 3.47 10.02 -11.44
N TYR A 106 3.39 9.85 -10.13
CA TYR A 106 2.12 9.73 -9.43
C TYR A 106 1.82 10.96 -8.60
N LYS A 107 0.54 11.16 -8.28
CA LYS A 107 0.09 12.27 -7.43
C LYS A 107 -0.54 11.72 -6.17
N PRO A 108 -0.36 12.41 -5.02
CA PRO A 108 -0.98 11.96 -3.77
C PRO A 108 -2.51 11.98 -3.89
N ALA A 109 -3.14 10.99 -3.28
CA ALA A 109 -4.60 10.91 -3.24
C ALA A 109 -5.13 11.71 -2.06
N ASP A 110 -6.06 12.62 -2.33
CA ASP A 110 -6.68 13.44 -1.27
C ASP A 110 -7.86 12.76 -0.62
N ALA A 111 -8.35 11.67 -1.22
CA ALA A 111 -9.56 11.00 -0.77
C ALA A 111 -9.48 9.52 -1.10
N PRO A 112 -10.31 8.68 -0.45
CA PRO A 112 -10.36 7.28 -0.80
C PRO A 112 -10.74 7.10 -2.27
N SER A 113 -10.17 6.07 -2.92
CA SER A 113 -10.43 5.80 -4.32
C SER A 113 -11.53 4.77 -4.54
N VAL A 114 -11.88 4.01 -3.50
CA VAL A 114 -12.91 2.96 -3.58
C VAL A 114 -13.68 2.90 -2.27
N GLY A 115 -14.81 2.19 -2.28
CA GLY A 115 -15.59 1.98 -1.07
C GLY A 115 -14.92 1.02 -0.12
N SER A 116 -15.42 0.96 1.11
CA SER A 116 -14.80 0.20 2.19
C SER A 116 -14.82 -1.31 1.94
N LYS A 117 -15.68 -1.78 1.06
CA LYS A 117 -15.78 -3.21 0.78
C LYS A 117 -15.06 -3.65 -0.48
N PHE A 118 -14.27 -2.76 -1.08
CA PHE A 118 -13.52 -3.10 -2.26
C PHE A 118 -12.59 -4.28 -1.96
N GLY A 119 -12.61 -5.28 -2.82
CA GLY A 119 -11.75 -6.45 -2.69
C GLY A 119 -12.26 -7.51 -1.73
N MET A 120 -13.40 -7.28 -1.05
CA MET A 120 -13.94 -8.32 -0.18
C MET A 120 -14.46 -9.48 -1.02
N PRO A 121 -14.20 -10.72 -0.57
CA PRO A 121 -14.76 -11.86 -1.28
C PRO A 121 -16.26 -11.85 -1.16
N ASN A 122 -16.91 -12.38 -2.13
CA ASN A 122 -18.33 -12.57 -2.08
C ASN A 122 -19.09 -11.33 -1.92
N LYS A 123 -19.02 -10.73 -2.47
CA LYS A 123 -19.73 -9.64 -2.31
C LYS A 123 -20.73 -9.59 -2.76
#